data_5a63146f762dac1ed89bb8b7f8c9f915
#
_entry.id   5a63146f762dac1ed89bb8b7f8c9f915
#
_cell.length_a   1.000
_cell.length_b   1.000
_cell.length_c   1.000
_cell.angle_alpha   90.00
_cell.angle_beta   90.00
_cell.angle_gamma   90.00
#
_symmetry.space_group_name_H-M   'P 1'
#
loop_
_entity.id
_entity.type
_entity.pdbx_description
1 polymer ?
#
loop_
_entity_poly.entity_id
_entity_poly.type
_entity_poly.pdbx_seq_one_letter_code
_entity_poly.pdbx_strand_id
1 'polypeptide(L)'
;LVVCQNEEELSKLEELKARGKENGVEGLRILTREEALELEPALADSVYAALYAPTGGIVCPFLMNIAYAENAAINGAKFRLGTCVQDIQRCHQVSGFKVITNQGTFYSKYVINAAGVYADEIHNMVSEKKLHITPRRGEYCLLDKNAGTLVSHTIFQVPGKMGKGVLVTPTIHGNLMIGPTADDVPDKEENATTRAGLDKVLNDSAKSVKGIPTRQVITSFAGLRAHEDGGDFLIEELDDVPGFIDVAGIESPGLTSAPAIGVYVCEIMKKMVEKAENQIELKEKDNFIETRKGIIHFAELSLEEQKKLIRKDPAYGQVICRCETVTEGEILDAIRRPLGARTLDGVKRRVRAGMGRCQGGFCTPRIMEILSRECGIPLEEICKNNQDSRIIVGTNKDRL
;
A
#
# COMPACT_ATOMS: atom_id res chain seq x y z
N LEU A 1 -12.15 -12.58 10.71
CA LEU A 1 -12.28 -13.97 11.14
C LEU A 1 -11.08 -14.79 10.70
N VAL A 2 -10.49 -15.60 11.58
CA VAL A 2 -9.51 -16.65 11.20
C VAL A 2 -10.23 -17.98 11.30
N VAL A 3 -10.41 -18.68 10.18
CA VAL A 3 -11.19 -19.93 10.14
C VAL A 3 -10.26 -21.15 10.16
N CYS A 4 -10.66 -22.21 10.89
CA CYS A 4 -10.05 -23.52 10.84
C CYS A 4 -10.97 -24.54 10.15
N GLN A 5 -10.37 -25.60 9.58
CA GLN A 5 -11.07 -26.60 8.77
C GLN A 5 -11.44 -27.86 9.53
N ASN A 6 -10.81 -28.10 10.68
CA ASN A 6 -10.99 -29.31 11.47
C ASN A 6 -10.65 -29.05 12.94
N GLU A 7 -10.92 -30.05 13.79
CA GLU A 7 -10.69 -29.98 15.23
C GLU A 7 -9.19 -29.87 15.57
N GLU A 8 -8.29 -30.48 14.79
CA GLU A 8 -6.84 -30.44 15.04
C GLU A 8 -6.29 -28.99 14.91
N GLU A 9 -6.90 -28.18 14.06
CA GLU A 9 -6.53 -26.77 13.89
C GLU A 9 -7.09 -25.83 14.96
N LEU A 10 -8.01 -26.31 15.82
CA LEU A 10 -8.59 -25.50 16.90
C LEU A 10 -7.53 -25.02 17.89
N SER A 11 -6.52 -25.84 18.17
CA SER A 11 -5.40 -25.47 19.05
C SER A 11 -4.66 -24.24 18.54
N LYS A 12 -4.50 -24.08 17.22
CA LYS A 12 -3.87 -22.91 16.61
C LYS A 12 -4.71 -21.63 16.76
N LEU A 13 -6.05 -21.76 16.76
CA LEU A 13 -6.93 -20.62 17.05
C LEU A 13 -6.79 -20.17 18.51
N GLU A 14 -6.66 -21.11 19.47
CA GLU A 14 -6.43 -20.78 20.88
C GLU A 14 -5.05 -20.12 21.09
N GLU A 15 -3.99 -20.60 20.41
CA GLU A 15 -2.68 -19.95 20.43
C GLU A 15 -2.74 -18.51 19.90
N LEU A 16 -3.44 -18.30 18.76
CA LEU A 16 -3.63 -16.96 18.18
C LEU A 16 -4.42 -16.05 19.12
N LYS A 17 -5.45 -16.58 19.78
CA LYS A 17 -6.24 -15.85 20.77
C LYS A 17 -5.42 -15.47 21.99
N ALA A 18 -4.58 -16.39 22.51
CA ALA A 18 -3.69 -16.13 23.63
C ALA A 18 -2.70 -14.99 23.28
N ARG A 19 -2.02 -15.09 22.16
CA ARG A 19 -1.10 -14.06 21.66
C ARG A 19 -1.80 -12.72 21.44
N GLY A 20 -3.01 -12.74 20.87
CA GLY A 20 -3.78 -11.53 20.65
C GLY A 20 -4.14 -10.83 21.98
N LYS A 21 -4.48 -11.60 23.04
CA LYS A 21 -4.71 -11.05 24.37
C LYS A 21 -3.46 -10.43 24.99
N GLU A 22 -2.30 -11.09 24.86
CA GLU A 22 -1.00 -10.55 25.29
C GLU A 22 -0.69 -9.22 24.60
N ASN A 23 -1.05 -9.10 23.32
CA ASN A 23 -0.90 -7.87 22.52
C ASN A 23 -2.02 -6.83 22.77
N GLY A 24 -2.91 -7.05 23.74
CA GLY A 24 -3.97 -6.11 24.11
C GLY A 24 -5.14 -6.04 23.12
N VAL A 25 -5.35 -7.05 22.28
CA VAL A 25 -6.51 -7.09 21.39
C VAL A 25 -7.76 -7.44 22.17
N GLU A 26 -8.71 -6.53 22.20
CA GLU A 26 -9.96 -6.68 22.95
C GLU A 26 -11.02 -7.52 22.21
N GLY A 27 -11.89 -8.17 22.96
CA GLY A 27 -13.08 -8.85 22.42
C GLY A 27 -12.81 -10.14 21.64
N LEU A 28 -11.59 -10.69 21.67
CA LEU A 28 -11.24 -11.94 20.99
C LEU A 28 -12.04 -13.13 21.54
N ARG A 29 -12.72 -13.86 20.67
CA ARG A 29 -13.45 -15.08 21.02
C ARG A 29 -13.40 -16.11 19.92
N ILE A 30 -13.40 -17.37 20.29
CA ILE A 30 -13.59 -18.47 19.34
C ILE A 30 -15.09 -18.67 19.18
N LEU A 31 -15.52 -18.70 17.94
CA LEU A 31 -16.90 -18.96 17.54
C LEU A 31 -17.04 -20.41 17.14
N THR A 32 -18.16 -21.02 17.50
CA THR A 32 -18.59 -22.28 16.88
C THR A 32 -18.87 -22.06 15.39
N ARG A 33 -19.05 -23.15 14.66
CA ARG A 33 -19.43 -23.09 13.24
C ARG A 33 -20.75 -22.31 13.06
N GLU A 34 -21.74 -22.57 13.89
CA GLU A 34 -23.07 -21.95 13.83
C GLU A 34 -22.96 -20.44 14.04
N GLU A 35 -22.27 -20.02 15.10
CA GLU A 35 -22.02 -18.60 15.39
C GLU A 35 -21.24 -17.90 14.25
N ALA A 36 -20.26 -18.57 13.65
CA ALA A 36 -19.49 -18.03 12.53
C ALA A 36 -20.36 -17.90 11.27
N LEU A 37 -21.25 -18.83 10.99
CA LEU A 37 -22.20 -18.77 9.86
C LEU A 37 -23.29 -17.70 10.05
N GLU A 38 -23.68 -17.36 11.29
CA GLU A 38 -24.56 -16.22 11.56
C GLU A 38 -23.91 -14.90 11.16
N LEU A 39 -22.61 -14.75 11.37
CA LEU A 39 -21.85 -13.55 10.98
C LEU A 39 -21.52 -13.54 9.48
N GLU A 40 -21.17 -14.70 8.92
CA GLU A 40 -20.72 -14.85 7.52
C GLU A 40 -21.38 -16.08 6.88
N PRO A 41 -22.58 -15.94 6.34
CA PRO A 41 -23.32 -17.06 5.73
C PRO A 41 -22.62 -17.72 4.53
N ALA A 42 -21.68 -16.99 3.91
CA ALA A 42 -20.91 -17.47 2.79
C ALA A 42 -19.68 -18.31 3.17
N LEU A 43 -19.42 -18.59 4.45
CA LEU A 43 -18.35 -19.50 4.84
C LEU A 43 -18.53 -20.88 4.22
N ALA A 44 -17.41 -21.50 3.85
CA ALA A 44 -17.39 -22.82 3.26
C ALA A 44 -17.91 -23.89 4.25
N ASP A 45 -18.47 -24.97 3.70
CA ASP A 45 -19.05 -26.04 4.52
C ASP A 45 -18.00 -26.81 5.33
N SER A 46 -16.74 -26.73 4.95
CA SER A 46 -15.58 -27.30 5.66
C SER A 46 -15.12 -26.48 6.86
N VAL A 47 -15.60 -25.26 7.08
CA VAL A 47 -15.21 -24.44 8.23
C VAL A 47 -15.75 -25.09 9.53
N TYR A 48 -14.82 -25.37 10.46
CA TYR A 48 -15.12 -26.01 11.74
C TYR A 48 -15.39 -25.00 12.87
N ALA A 49 -14.51 -23.99 12.97
CA ALA A 49 -14.62 -22.92 13.96
C ALA A 49 -13.91 -21.66 13.44
N ALA A 50 -14.08 -20.53 14.14
CA ALA A 50 -13.41 -19.28 13.78
C ALA A 50 -12.95 -18.48 15.00
N LEU A 51 -11.77 -17.86 14.93
CA LEU A 51 -11.37 -16.80 15.85
C LEU A 51 -11.90 -15.47 15.32
N TYR A 52 -12.70 -14.80 16.12
CA TYR A 52 -13.27 -13.49 15.84
C TYR A 52 -12.48 -12.38 16.54
N ALA A 53 -12.05 -11.40 15.78
CA ALA A 53 -11.40 -10.18 16.25
C ALA A 53 -12.27 -8.96 15.86
N PRO A 54 -13.13 -8.46 16.77
CA PRO A 54 -14.11 -7.41 16.46
C PRO A 54 -13.49 -6.05 16.17
N THR A 55 -12.26 -5.80 16.64
CA THR A 55 -11.52 -4.55 16.44
C THR A 55 -10.76 -4.50 15.12
N GLY A 56 -10.78 -5.59 14.33
CA GLY A 56 -10.17 -5.64 13.01
C GLY A 56 -10.86 -4.70 12.05
N GLY A 57 -10.09 -4.08 11.12
CA GLY A 57 -10.60 -3.16 10.11
C GLY A 57 -9.83 -3.25 8.81
N ILE A 58 -10.33 -2.55 7.79
CA ILE A 58 -9.70 -2.42 6.48
C ILE A 58 -9.44 -0.96 6.16
N VAL A 59 -8.39 -0.69 5.39
CA VAL A 59 -7.99 0.65 4.97
C VAL A 59 -7.51 0.62 3.51
N CYS A 60 -7.66 1.74 2.80
CA CYS A 60 -7.04 1.87 1.49
C CYS A 60 -5.54 2.16 1.64
N PRO A 61 -4.63 1.25 1.22
CA PRO A 61 -3.20 1.45 1.37
C PRO A 61 -2.69 2.65 0.56
N PHE A 62 -3.27 2.91 -0.61
CA PHE A 62 -2.89 4.07 -1.44
C PHE A 62 -3.21 5.38 -0.75
N LEU A 63 -4.44 5.54 -0.24
CA LEU A 63 -4.86 6.78 0.41
C LEU A 63 -4.12 7.01 1.72
N MET A 64 -3.84 5.96 2.49
CA MET A 64 -3.05 6.05 3.72
C MET A 64 -1.63 6.56 3.43
N ASN A 65 -0.92 5.93 2.47
CA ASN A 65 0.42 6.35 2.06
C ASN A 65 0.45 7.79 1.56
N ILE A 66 -0.49 8.16 0.67
CA ILE A 66 -0.59 9.51 0.13
C ILE A 66 -0.89 10.52 1.25
N ALA A 67 -1.74 10.16 2.22
CA ALA A 67 -2.07 11.03 3.34
C ALA A 67 -0.85 11.39 4.19
N TYR A 68 -0.03 10.40 4.54
CA TYR A 68 1.21 10.63 5.27
C TYR A 68 2.19 11.49 4.47
N ALA A 69 2.38 11.19 3.19
CA ALA A 69 3.29 11.94 2.33
C ALA A 69 2.84 13.42 2.17
N GLU A 70 1.54 13.66 1.91
CA GLU A 70 1.00 15.02 1.82
C GLU A 70 1.11 15.77 3.14
N ASN A 71 0.80 15.11 4.29
CA ASN A 71 0.95 15.74 5.60
C ASN A 71 2.42 16.09 5.88
N ALA A 72 3.35 15.21 5.57
CA ALA A 72 4.78 15.50 5.69
C ALA A 72 5.20 16.70 4.80
N ALA A 73 4.71 16.75 3.55
CA ALA A 73 5.03 17.83 2.61
C ALA A 73 4.52 19.20 3.09
N ILE A 74 3.28 19.29 3.57
CA ILE A 74 2.73 20.55 4.10
C ILE A 74 3.43 21.01 5.38
N ASN A 75 4.05 20.08 6.11
CA ASN A 75 4.89 20.36 7.28
C ASN A 75 6.37 20.57 6.95
N GLY A 76 6.71 20.70 5.66
CA GLY A 76 8.03 21.13 5.18
C GLY A 76 8.99 20.01 4.79
N ALA A 77 8.58 18.74 4.79
CA ALA A 77 9.38 17.67 4.22
C ALA A 77 9.53 17.86 2.70
N LYS A 78 10.75 17.70 2.18
CA LYS A 78 11.07 17.87 0.76
C LYS A 78 11.10 16.48 0.09
N PHE A 79 10.28 16.30 -0.93
CA PHE A 79 10.23 15.09 -1.73
C PHE A 79 11.02 15.26 -3.03
N ARG A 80 11.85 14.29 -3.36
CA ARG A 80 12.62 14.20 -4.60
C ARG A 80 12.12 12.98 -5.37
N LEU A 81 11.03 13.15 -6.11
CA LEU A 81 10.45 12.08 -6.92
C LEU A 81 11.32 11.78 -8.14
N GLY A 82 11.28 10.55 -8.66
CA GLY A 82 12.13 10.12 -9.76
C GLY A 82 13.62 10.10 -9.43
N THR A 83 13.95 10.07 -8.14
CA THR A 83 15.34 10.10 -7.65
C THR A 83 15.71 8.72 -7.10
N CYS A 84 16.69 8.09 -7.73
CA CYS A 84 17.21 6.78 -7.34
C CYS A 84 18.58 6.96 -6.65
N VAL A 85 18.73 6.41 -5.45
CA VAL A 85 20.02 6.35 -4.74
C VAL A 85 20.89 5.32 -5.44
N GLN A 86 22.11 5.72 -5.82
CA GLN A 86 23.09 4.90 -6.51
C GLN A 86 24.25 4.47 -5.61
N ASP A 87 24.61 5.34 -4.63
CA ASP A 87 25.66 5.06 -3.66
C ASP A 87 25.51 5.95 -2.43
N ILE A 88 25.95 5.46 -1.27
CA ILE A 88 26.04 6.21 -0.03
C ILE A 88 27.44 6.06 0.57
N GLN A 89 28.10 7.17 0.81
CA GLN A 89 29.46 7.22 1.35
C GLN A 89 29.49 7.97 2.69
N ARG A 90 30.25 7.48 3.65
CA ARG A 90 30.56 8.24 4.87
C ARG A 90 31.48 9.41 4.55
N CYS A 91 31.14 10.60 5.04
CA CYS A 91 31.98 11.78 4.93
C CYS A 91 32.90 11.85 6.15
N HIS A 92 34.20 11.64 5.96
CA HIS A 92 35.20 11.77 7.05
C HIS A 92 35.48 13.22 7.40
N GLN A 93 35.26 14.17 6.50
CA GLN A 93 35.53 15.60 6.69
C GLN A 93 34.41 16.35 7.41
N VAL A 94 33.16 15.85 7.30
CA VAL A 94 31.97 16.36 7.95
C VAL A 94 31.22 15.15 8.49
N SER A 95 30.92 15.13 9.76
CA SER A 95 30.13 14.01 10.34
C SER A 95 28.82 13.87 9.58
N GLY A 96 28.65 12.78 8.82
CA GLY A 96 27.45 12.52 8.02
C GLY A 96 27.68 11.66 6.77
N PHE A 97 26.78 11.80 5.82
CA PHE A 97 26.71 10.97 4.63
C PHE A 97 26.65 11.82 3.35
N LYS A 98 27.28 11.32 2.31
CA LYS A 98 27.14 11.76 0.93
C LYS A 98 26.29 10.75 0.18
N VAL A 99 25.07 11.16 -0.21
CA VAL A 99 24.12 10.34 -0.93
C VAL A 99 24.18 10.69 -2.42
N ILE A 100 24.65 9.77 -3.24
CA ILE A 100 24.79 9.93 -4.69
C ILE A 100 23.54 9.37 -5.38
N THR A 101 22.93 10.16 -6.26
CA THR A 101 21.70 9.80 -6.94
C THR A 101 21.80 10.09 -8.45
N ASN A 102 20.85 9.58 -9.23
CA ASN A 102 20.71 9.92 -10.65
C ASN A 102 20.37 11.40 -10.92
N GLN A 103 20.00 12.17 -9.89
CA GLN A 103 19.67 13.61 -10.01
C GLN A 103 20.64 14.52 -9.24
N GLY A 104 21.81 14.01 -8.86
CA GLY A 104 22.83 14.75 -8.15
C GLY A 104 23.18 14.18 -6.79
N THR A 105 23.98 14.92 -6.04
CA THR A 105 24.52 14.51 -4.75
C THR A 105 23.90 15.32 -3.62
N PHE A 106 23.51 14.64 -2.56
CA PHE A 106 22.97 15.23 -1.33
C PHE A 106 23.89 14.94 -0.14
N TYR A 107 23.90 15.83 0.82
CA TYR A 107 24.63 15.63 2.08
C TYR A 107 23.64 15.64 3.25
N SER A 108 23.81 14.71 4.17
CA SER A 108 22.95 14.57 5.35
C SER A 108 23.76 14.14 6.56
N LYS A 109 23.37 14.58 7.75
CA LYS A 109 23.95 14.08 9.01
C LYS A 109 23.47 12.68 9.34
N TYR A 110 22.23 12.37 9.00
CA TYR A 110 21.54 11.12 9.29
C TYR A 110 20.89 10.59 8.03
N VAL A 111 20.81 9.28 7.91
CA VAL A 111 20.10 8.58 6.85
C VAL A 111 19.14 7.56 7.46
N ILE A 112 17.92 7.50 6.95
CA ILE A 112 16.93 6.48 7.29
C ILE A 112 16.67 5.68 6.04
N ASN A 113 17.03 4.41 6.04
CA ASN A 113 16.82 3.47 4.96
C ASN A 113 15.45 2.80 5.10
N ALA A 114 14.48 3.21 4.32
CA ALA A 114 13.15 2.60 4.25
C ALA A 114 12.83 2.15 2.81
N ALA A 115 13.81 1.54 2.14
CA ALA A 115 13.76 1.26 0.70
C ALA A 115 13.00 -0.05 0.33
N GLY A 116 12.25 -0.64 1.27
CA GLY A 116 11.43 -1.84 1.03
C GLY A 116 12.27 -3.02 0.56
N VAL A 117 11.93 -3.63 -0.57
CA VAL A 117 12.68 -4.79 -1.11
C VAL A 117 14.14 -4.47 -1.48
N TYR A 118 14.50 -3.19 -1.58
CA TYR A 118 15.87 -2.73 -1.88
C TYR A 118 16.63 -2.27 -0.64
N ALA A 119 16.07 -2.43 0.57
CA ALA A 119 16.71 -1.95 1.79
C ALA A 119 18.06 -2.62 2.06
N ASP A 120 18.23 -3.87 1.68
CA ASP A 120 19.50 -4.59 1.76
C ASP A 120 20.59 -4.01 0.83
N GLU A 121 20.21 -3.58 -0.38
CA GLU A 121 21.16 -2.93 -1.29
C GLU A 121 21.67 -1.61 -0.72
N ILE A 122 20.77 -0.79 -0.16
CA ILE A 122 21.13 0.46 0.49
C ILE A 122 21.96 0.22 1.76
N HIS A 123 21.57 -0.73 2.61
CA HIS A 123 22.34 -1.16 3.78
C HIS A 123 23.76 -1.58 3.40
N ASN A 124 23.87 -2.43 2.38
CA ASN A 124 25.13 -3.02 1.94
C ASN A 124 26.12 -2.02 1.29
N MET A 125 25.67 -0.78 0.97
CA MET A 125 26.55 0.29 0.53
C MET A 125 27.39 0.85 1.69
N VAL A 126 26.91 0.79 2.93
CA VAL A 126 27.50 1.49 4.08
C VAL A 126 28.00 0.57 5.18
N SER A 127 27.40 -0.61 5.36
CA SER A 127 27.72 -1.56 6.45
C SER A 127 28.64 -2.69 5.98
N GLU A 128 29.53 -3.13 6.86
CA GLU A 128 30.32 -4.36 6.66
C GLU A 128 29.47 -5.62 6.93
N LYS A 129 28.52 -5.54 7.87
CA LYS A 129 27.53 -6.58 8.14
C LYS A 129 26.55 -6.61 6.96
N LYS A 130 26.37 -7.78 6.34
CA LYS A 130 25.51 -7.87 5.16
C LYS A 130 24.08 -8.23 5.51
N LEU A 131 23.15 -7.48 4.96
CA LEU A 131 21.73 -7.74 4.99
C LEU A 131 21.32 -8.40 3.68
N HIS A 132 20.35 -9.31 3.73
CA HIS A 132 19.75 -9.92 2.56
C HIS A 132 18.21 -9.91 2.67
N ILE A 133 17.55 -9.46 1.60
CA ILE A 133 16.10 -9.45 1.48
C ILE A 133 15.69 -10.30 0.29
N THR A 134 14.89 -11.32 0.57
CA THR A 134 14.24 -12.15 -0.43
C THR A 134 12.89 -11.55 -0.82
N PRO A 135 12.69 -11.16 -2.09
CA PRO A 135 11.37 -10.66 -2.52
C PRO A 135 10.37 -11.82 -2.49
N ARG A 136 9.28 -11.65 -1.70
CA ARG A 136 8.21 -12.64 -1.60
C ARG A 136 6.97 -12.15 -2.30
N ARG A 137 6.67 -12.71 -3.47
CA ARG A 137 5.55 -12.33 -4.32
C ARG A 137 4.22 -12.79 -3.76
N GLY A 138 3.25 -11.88 -3.74
CA GLY A 138 1.85 -12.15 -3.44
C GLY A 138 0.96 -11.73 -4.58
N GLU A 139 0.26 -12.69 -5.18
CA GLU A 139 -0.65 -12.48 -6.30
C GLU A 139 -2.09 -12.40 -5.81
N TYR A 140 -2.88 -11.51 -6.38
CA TYR A 140 -4.26 -11.23 -5.99
C TYR A 140 -5.19 -11.18 -7.20
N CYS A 141 -6.45 -11.53 -6.97
CA CYS A 141 -7.57 -11.22 -7.86
C CYS A 141 -8.48 -10.17 -7.19
N LEU A 142 -8.86 -9.15 -7.94
CA LEU A 142 -9.87 -8.17 -7.54
C LEU A 142 -11.14 -8.40 -8.34
N LEU A 143 -12.27 -8.55 -7.64
CA LEU A 143 -13.59 -8.76 -8.23
C LEU A 143 -14.37 -7.45 -8.27
N ASP A 144 -15.37 -7.42 -9.15
CA ASP A 144 -16.29 -6.30 -9.29
C ASP A 144 -17.04 -6.00 -7.99
N LYS A 145 -17.56 -4.78 -7.85
CA LYS A 145 -18.40 -4.36 -6.71
C LYS A 145 -19.64 -5.22 -6.51
N ASN A 146 -20.15 -5.86 -7.56
CA ASN A 146 -21.26 -6.80 -7.44
C ASN A 146 -20.94 -8.02 -6.57
N ALA A 147 -19.66 -8.36 -6.42
CA ALA A 147 -19.18 -9.41 -5.52
C ALA A 147 -18.84 -8.91 -4.11
N GLY A 148 -18.81 -7.60 -3.91
CA GLY A 148 -18.28 -6.97 -2.71
C GLY A 148 -19.04 -7.24 -1.42
N THR A 149 -20.29 -7.65 -1.53
CA THR A 149 -21.16 -7.98 -0.38
C THR A 149 -21.18 -9.47 -0.05
N LEU A 150 -20.34 -10.30 -0.71
CA LEU A 150 -20.31 -11.75 -0.45
C LEU A 150 -19.86 -12.05 0.98
N VAL A 151 -18.91 -11.29 1.50
CA VAL A 151 -18.47 -11.33 2.90
C VAL A 151 -18.40 -9.91 3.46
N SER A 152 -18.66 -9.78 4.76
CA SER A 152 -18.60 -8.51 5.49
C SER A 152 -17.32 -8.35 6.31
N HIS A 153 -16.63 -9.43 6.59
CA HIS A 153 -15.36 -9.47 7.32
C HIS A 153 -14.23 -9.96 6.41
N THR A 154 -12.98 -9.63 6.77
CA THR A 154 -11.81 -10.30 6.19
C THR A 154 -11.73 -11.72 6.73
N ILE A 155 -11.75 -12.71 5.86
CA ILE A 155 -11.67 -14.13 6.19
C ILE A 155 -10.24 -14.60 5.95
N PHE A 156 -9.57 -15.03 7.02
CA PHE A 156 -8.23 -15.61 7.01
C PHE A 156 -8.33 -17.13 7.21
N GLN A 157 -7.38 -17.86 6.66
CA GLN A 157 -7.12 -19.24 7.05
C GLN A 157 -6.16 -19.28 8.24
N VAL A 158 -6.13 -20.39 8.97
CA VAL A 158 -5.09 -20.63 9.98
C VAL A 158 -3.73 -20.53 9.33
N PRO A 159 -2.77 -19.80 9.93
CA PRO A 159 -1.44 -19.65 9.35
C PRO A 159 -0.70 -20.98 9.16
N GLY A 160 -0.14 -21.17 7.98
CA GLY A 160 0.75 -22.26 7.64
C GLY A 160 2.23 -21.81 7.65
N LYS A 161 3.12 -22.68 7.18
CA LYS A 161 4.58 -22.40 7.10
C LYS A 161 4.93 -21.17 6.26
N MET A 162 4.15 -20.89 5.22
CA MET A 162 4.34 -19.75 4.30
C MET A 162 3.46 -18.53 4.64
N GLY A 163 2.93 -18.45 5.86
CA GLY A 163 2.13 -17.32 6.33
C GLY A 163 0.62 -17.57 6.39
N LYS A 164 -0.18 -16.50 6.24
CA LYS A 164 -1.60 -16.44 6.61
C LYS A 164 -2.56 -17.14 5.63
N GLY A 165 -2.07 -17.79 4.58
CA GLY A 165 -2.91 -18.40 3.54
C GLY A 165 -3.60 -17.37 2.64
N VAL A 166 -4.56 -17.84 1.82
CA VAL A 166 -5.35 -16.98 0.92
C VAL A 166 -6.51 -16.38 1.70
N LEU A 167 -6.62 -15.06 1.64
CA LEU A 167 -7.69 -14.27 2.26
C LEU A 167 -8.83 -14.07 1.27
N VAL A 168 -10.04 -13.93 1.83
CA VAL A 168 -11.20 -13.35 1.13
C VAL A 168 -11.62 -12.12 1.93
N THR A 169 -11.57 -10.94 1.31
CA THR A 169 -11.78 -9.68 2.02
C THR A 169 -12.58 -8.67 1.21
N PRO A 170 -13.55 -7.99 1.82
CA PRO A 170 -14.15 -6.81 1.21
C PRO A 170 -13.10 -5.70 1.16
N THR A 171 -13.26 -4.76 0.23
CA THR A 171 -12.46 -3.53 0.22
C THR A 171 -13.32 -2.35 0.66
N ILE A 172 -12.70 -1.27 1.17
CA ILE A 172 -13.45 -0.06 1.57
C ILE A 172 -14.23 0.58 0.42
N HIS A 173 -13.93 0.21 -0.83
CA HIS A 173 -14.58 0.75 -2.02
C HIS A 173 -15.63 -0.21 -2.60
N GLY A 174 -15.99 -1.26 -1.86
CA GLY A 174 -17.05 -2.18 -2.22
C GLY A 174 -16.68 -3.29 -3.22
N ASN A 175 -15.41 -3.50 -3.51
CA ASN A 175 -14.92 -4.65 -4.26
C ASN A 175 -14.68 -5.86 -3.33
N LEU A 176 -14.61 -7.06 -3.88
CA LEU A 176 -14.08 -8.23 -3.20
C LEU A 176 -12.66 -8.51 -3.68
N MET A 177 -11.75 -8.78 -2.76
CA MET A 177 -10.37 -9.12 -3.08
C MET A 177 -10.03 -10.50 -2.51
N ILE A 178 -9.37 -11.32 -3.30
CA ILE A 178 -8.89 -12.65 -2.92
C ILE A 178 -7.40 -12.78 -3.18
N GLY A 179 -6.69 -13.43 -2.27
CA GLY A 179 -5.23 -13.54 -2.25
C GLY A 179 -4.68 -13.24 -0.85
N PRO A 180 -3.36 -13.21 -0.69
CA PRO A 180 -2.33 -13.42 -1.70
C PRO A 180 -1.83 -14.84 -1.82
N THR A 181 -0.97 -15.11 -2.81
CA THR A 181 0.03 -16.16 -2.74
C THR A 181 1.22 -15.75 -1.87
N ALA A 182 2.18 -16.65 -1.67
CA ALA A 182 3.43 -16.37 -0.96
C ALA A 182 4.54 -17.23 -1.61
N ASP A 183 5.20 -16.67 -2.62
CA ASP A 183 6.21 -17.34 -3.41
C ASP A 183 7.49 -16.49 -3.44
N ASP A 184 8.60 -17.06 -2.98
CA ASP A 184 9.89 -16.40 -3.05
C ASP A 184 10.38 -16.37 -4.50
N VAL A 185 10.81 -15.19 -4.95
CA VAL A 185 11.28 -14.97 -6.32
C VAL A 185 12.69 -14.37 -6.30
N PRO A 186 13.52 -14.66 -7.32
CA PRO A 186 14.90 -14.18 -7.32
C PRO A 186 15.06 -12.71 -7.69
N ASP A 187 14.10 -12.12 -8.41
CA ASP A 187 14.19 -10.78 -8.96
C ASP A 187 13.24 -9.82 -8.21
N LYS A 188 13.79 -8.71 -7.72
CA LYS A 188 13.06 -7.63 -7.04
C LYS A 188 12.11 -6.85 -7.95
N GLU A 189 12.18 -7.07 -9.26
CA GLU A 189 11.25 -6.50 -10.25
C GLU A 189 10.18 -7.51 -10.72
N GLU A 190 10.22 -8.77 -10.27
CA GLU A 190 9.29 -9.82 -10.71
C GLU A 190 7.91 -9.69 -10.05
N ASN A 191 7.17 -8.67 -10.45
CA ASN A 191 5.83 -8.35 -9.96
C ASN A 191 4.70 -8.77 -10.92
N ALA A 192 4.96 -9.65 -11.87
CA ALA A 192 3.96 -10.19 -12.78
C ALA A 192 3.09 -11.26 -12.07
N THR A 193 1.82 -11.33 -12.44
CA THR A 193 0.95 -12.45 -12.06
C THR A 193 1.20 -13.66 -12.95
N THR A 194 1.02 -14.87 -12.38
CA THR A 194 1.21 -16.13 -13.07
C THR A 194 -0.09 -16.94 -13.12
N ARG A 195 -0.26 -17.78 -14.12
CA ARG A 195 -1.40 -18.69 -14.21
C ARG A 195 -1.51 -19.57 -12.96
N ALA A 196 -0.38 -20.15 -12.54
CA ALA A 196 -0.33 -21.03 -11.38
C ALA A 196 -0.71 -20.31 -10.08
N GLY A 197 -0.21 -19.08 -9.87
CA GLY A 197 -0.52 -18.25 -8.70
C GLY A 197 -2.00 -17.86 -8.66
N LEU A 198 -2.56 -17.44 -9.78
CA LEU A 198 -3.99 -17.08 -9.85
C LEU A 198 -4.90 -18.30 -9.66
N ASP A 199 -4.58 -19.45 -10.28
CA ASP A 199 -5.33 -20.70 -10.07
C ASP A 199 -5.25 -21.13 -8.59
N LYS A 200 -4.09 -20.98 -7.93
CA LYS A 200 -3.92 -21.23 -6.49
C LYS A 200 -4.81 -20.32 -5.64
N VAL A 201 -4.81 -19.02 -5.93
CA VAL A 201 -5.65 -18.03 -5.20
C VAL A 201 -7.13 -18.41 -5.30
N LEU A 202 -7.60 -18.74 -6.51
CA LEU A 202 -9.01 -19.12 -6.73
C LEU A 202 -9.38 -20.42 -6.01
N ASN A 203 -8.52 -21.43 -6.07
CA ASN A 203 -8.77 -22.74 -5.45
C ASN A 203 -8.71 -22.66 -3.91
N ASP A 204 -7.70 -21.95 -3.36
CA ASP A 204 -7.52 -21.89 -1.91
C ASP A 204 -8.56 -20.99 -1.24
N SER A 205 -9.06 -19.96 -1.92
CA SER A 205 -10.16 -19.11 -1.41
C SER A 205 -11.46 -19.90 -1.19
N ALA A 206 -11.74 -20.88 -2.04
CA ALA A 206 -12.92 -21.73 -1.94
C ALA A 206 -12.94 -22.61 -0.67
N LYS A 207 -11.78 -22.83 -0.04
CA LYS A 207 -11.69 -23.54 1.25
C LYS A 207 -12.30 -22.75 2.41
N SER A 208 -12.36 -21.43 2.29
CA SER A 208 -12.86 -20.53 3.33
C SER A 208 -14.23 -19.97 3.03
N VAL A 209 -14.51 -19.66 1.76
CA VAL A 209 -15.74 -18.99 1.32
C VAL A 209 -16.32 -19.68 0.10
N LYS A 210 -17.60 -20.04 0.15
CA LYS A 210 -18.34 -20.64 -0.96
C LYS A 210 -18.96 -19.58 -1.87
N GLY A 211 -19.23 -19.95 -3.12
CA GLY A 211 -19.98 -19.11 -4.05
C GLY A 211 -19.22 -17.89 -4.58
N ILE A 212 -17.89 -17.88 -4.52
CA ILE A 212 -17.08 -16.78 -5.07
C ILE A 212 -17.32 -16.68 -6.59
N PRO A 213 -17.83 -15.53 -7.10
CA PRO A 213 -18.16 -15.37 -8.51
C PRO A 213 -16.91 -15.07 -9.34
N THR A 214 -16.09 -16.08 -9.63
CA THR A 214 -14.77 -15.94 -10.30
C THR A 214 -14.85 -15.27 -11.68
N ARG A 215 -15.99 -15.33 -12.36
CA ARG A 215 -16.24 -14.61 -13.62
C ARG A 215 -16.31 -13.09 -13.46
N GLN A 216 -16.41 -12.60 -12.23
CA GLN A 216 -16.43 -11.16 -11.91
C GLN A 216 -15.05 -10.61 -11.55
N VAL A 217 -13.97 -11.36 -11.74
CA VAL A 217 -12.61 -10.84 -11.66
C VAL A 217 -12.42 -9.77 -12.72
N ILE A 218 -12.13 -8.54 -12.28
CA ILE A 218 -11.92 -7.38 -13.16
C ILE A 218 -10.45 -7.09 -13.41
N THR A 219 -9.58 -7.51 -12.49
CA THR A 219 -8.12 -7.40 -12.64
C THR A 219 -7.40 -8.35 -11.68
N SER A 220 -6.14 -8.63 -12.00
CA SER A 220 -5.18 -9.28 -11.11
C SER A 220 -3.94 -8.41 -10.97
N PHE A 221 -3.23 -8.56 -9.87
CA PHE A 221 -1.97 -7.85 -9.61
C PHE A 221 -1.11 -8.65 -8.65
N ALA A 222 0.18 -8.34 -8.63
CA ALA A 222 1.12 -8.88 -7.67
C ALA A 222 1.92 -7.75 -7.00
N GLY A 223 2.45 -8.05 -5.83
CA GLY A 223 3.36 -7.18 -5.11
C GLY A 223 4.42 -8.01 -4.39
N LEU A 224 5.56 -7.40 -4.12
CA LEU A 224 6.69 -8.03 -3.46
C LEU A 224 6.77 -7.58 -2.00
N ARG A 225 6.87 -8.54 -1.09
CA ARG A 225 7.17 -8.29 0.33
C ARG A 225 8.67 -8.36 0.53
N ALA A 226 9.18 -7.49 1.38
CA ALA A 226 10.59 -7.45 1.75
C ALA A 226 10.87 -8.46 2.88
N HIS A 227 10.96 -9.77 2.54
CA HIS A 227 11.23 -10.81 3.52
C HIS A 227 12.71 -10.82 3.89
N GLU A 228 13.03 -10.60 5.16
CA GLU A 228 14.37 -10.64 5.71
C GLU A 228 14.64 -12.04 6.29
N ASP A 229 15.87 -12.55 6.18
CA ASP A 229 16.24 -13.93 6.53
C ASP A 229 16.03 -14.26 8.02
N GLY A 230 16.15 -13.29 8.92
CA GLY A 230 15.85 -13.42 10.35
C GLY A 230 14.36 -13.51 10.67
N GLY A 231 13.51 -13.13 9.71
CA GLY A 231 12.04 -13.26 9.79
C GLY A 231 11.35 -12.23 10.68
N ASP A 232 12.01 -11.13 11.03
CA ASP A 232 11.42 -10.00 11.76
C ASP A 232 11.83 -8.66 11.13
N PHE A 233 11.20 -7.57 11.58
CA PHE A 233 11.51 -6.21 11.16
C PHE A 233 12.84 -5.76 11.77
N LEU A 234 13.70 -5.16 10.96
CA LEU A 234 14.93 -4.51 11.39
C LEU A 234 14.69 -3.00 11.49
N ILE A 235 14.57 -2.49 12.72
CA ILE A 235 14.31 -1.07 12.97
C ILE A 235 15.30 -0.60 14.03
N GLU A 236 16.50 -0.18 13.59
CA GLU A 236 17.60 0.14 14.50
C GLU A 236 18.63 1.08 13.87
N GLU A 237 19.39 1.78 14.72
CA GLU A 237 20.64 2.43 14.33
C GLU A 237 21.71 1.36 14.14
N LEU A 238 22.47 1.43 13.04
CA LEU A 238 23.54 0.48 12.79
C LEU A 238 24.73 0.70 13.74
N ASP A 239 25.15 -0.35 14.40
CA ASP A 239 26.29 -0.31 15.34
C ASP A 239 27.62 0.10 14.67
N ASP A 240 27.86 -0.37 13.45
CA ASP A 240 29.06 -0.10 12.66
C ASP A 240 28.99 1.18 11.83
N VAL A 241 27.78 1.77 11.70
CA VAL A 241 27.55 2.99 10.90
C VAL A 241 26.70 4.00 11.70
N PRO A 242 27.26 4.65 12.74
CA PRO A 242 26.53 5.64 13.52
C PRO A 242 25.94 6.74 12.63
N GLY A 243 24.66 7.08 12.87
CA GLY A 243 23.92 8.04 12.04
C GLY A 243 23.07 7.42 10.95
N PHE A 244 23.14 6.10 10.76
CA PHE A 244 22.35 5.38 9.79
C PHE A 244 21.31 4.49 10.48
N ILE A 245 20.04 4.62 10.12
CA ILE A 245 18.94 3.84 10.66
C ILE A 245 18.39 2.95 9.56
N ASP A 246 18.30 1.64 9.80
CA ASP A 246 17.50 0.75 8.97
C ASP A 246 16.04 0.70 9.42
N VAL A 247 15.15 0.65 8.45
CA VAL A 247 13.73 0.30 8.56
C VAL A 247 13.47 -0.73 7.46
N ALA A 248 14.04 -1.91 7.65
CA ALA A 248 14.16 -2.97 6.65
C ALA A 248 13.38 -4.22 7.06
N GLY A 249 13.21 -5.16 6.14
CA GLY A 249 12.46 -6.40 6.41
C GLY A 249 10.96 -6.18 6.67
N ILE A 250 10.43 -5.01 6.30
CA ILE A 250 9.03 -4.67 6.59
C ILE A 250 8.10 -5.36 5.61
N GLU A 251 7.59 -6.52 6.01
CA GLU A 251 6.53 -7.24 5.31
C GLU A 251 5.20 -7.17 6.09
N SER A 252 4.28 -8.09 5.91
CA SER A 252 3.02 -8.10 6.68
C SER A 252 3.27 -8.40 8.18
N PRO A 253 2.75 -7.58 9.11
CA PRO A 253 1.72 -6.54 8.99
C PRO A 253 2.23 -5.09 8.87
N GLY A 254 3.25 -4.81 8.09
CA GLY A 254 3.94 -3.53 7.98
C GLY A 254 3.03 -2.32 7.76
N LEU A 255 2.00 -2.43 6.91
CA LEU A 255 1.08 -1.31 6.66
C LEU A 255 0.36 -0.89 7.96
N THR A 256 -0.13 -1.86 8.74
CA THR A 256 -0.80 -1.60 10.01
C THR A 256 0.17 -1.04 11.05
N SER A 257 1.41 -1.51 11.04
CA SER A 257 2.46 -1.11 11.98
C SER A 257 3.15 0.21 11.60
N ALA A 258 3.02 0.68 10.35
CA ALA A 258 3.73 1.85 9.83
C ALA A 258 3.60 3.12 10.71
N PRO A 259 2.42 3.47 11.29
CA PRO A 259 2.32 4.61 12.19
C PRO A 259 3.19 4.45 13.45
N ALA A 260 3.18 3.27 14.07
CA ALA A 260 3.97 2.97 15.25
C ALA A 260 5.47 2.92 14.92
N ILE A 261 5.84 2.34 13.77
CA ILE A 261 7.22 2.35 13.26
C ILE A 261 7.72 3.78 13.11
N GLY A 262 6.91 4.68 12.54
CA GLY A 262 7.26 6.09 12.39
C GLY A 262 7.58 6.77 13.74
N VAL A 263 6.77 6.52 14.77
CA VAL A 263 7.02 7.01 16.14
C VAL A 263 8.31 6.42 16.70
N TYR A 264 8.50 5.12 16.57
CA TYR A 264 9.69 4.43 17.07
C TYR A 264 10.99 4.92 16.41
N VAL A 265 10.98 5.14 15.09
CA VAL A 265 12.12 5.73 14.36
C VAL A 265 12.41 7.15 14.87
N CYS A 266 11.39 7.95 15.17
CA CYS A 266 11.58 9.27 15.78
C CYS A 266 12.25 9.19 17.16
N GLU A 267 11.93 8.17 17.96
CA GLU A 267 12.56 7.94 19.27
C GLU A 267 14.04 7.55 19.11
N ILE A 268 14.36 6.69 18.14
CA ILE A 268 15.75 6.35 17.80
C ILE A 268 16.49 7.62 17.39
N MET A 269 15.93 8.42 16.48
CA MET A 269 16.51 9.70 16.04
C MET A 269 16.77 10.65 17.20
N LYS A 270 15.83 10.80 18.14
CA LYS A 270 16.02 11.66 19.33
C LYS A 270 17.22 11.20 20.14
N LYS A 271 17.31 9.90 20.44
CA LYS A 271 18.45 9.32 21.18
C LYS A 271 19.80 9.54 20.47
N MET A 272 19.82 9.42 19.14
CA MET A 272 21.02 9.64 18.32
C MET A 272 21.48 11.11 18.39
N VAL A 273 20.54 12.04 18.26
CA VAL A 273 20.82 13.49 18.31
C VAL A 273 21.32 13.91 19.71
N GLU A 274 20.71 13.37 20.76
CA GLU A 274 21.13 13.62 22.16
C GLU A 274 22.56 13.12 22.46
N LYS A 275 22.98 12.03 21.82
CA LYS A 275 24.34 11.48 21.95
C LYS A 275 25.39 12.25 21.15
N ALA A 276 24.99 13.02 20.15
CA ALA A 276 25.89 13.75 19.29
C ALA A 276 26.54 14.92 20.08
N GLU A 277 27.87 15.11 19.90
CA GLU A 277 28.65 16.15 20.60
C GLU A 277 28.12 17.59 20.41
N ASN A 278 27.33 17.81 19.39
CA ASN A 278 26.76 19.13 19.03
C ASN A 278 25.30 19.31 19.45
N GLN A 279 24.85 18.75 20.54
CA GLN A 279 23.52 18.94 21.16
C GLN A 279 22.52 19.72 20.28
N ILE A 280 22.11 19.14 19.15
CA ILE A 280 21.05 19.71 18.33
C ILE A 280 19.73 19.47 19.07
N GLU A 281 19.16 20.54 19.61
CA GLU A 281 17.86 20.47 20.26
C GLU A 281 16.78 20.25 19.20
N LEU A 282 16.15 19.09 19.21
CA LEU A 282 14.97 18.82 18.38
C LEU A 282 13.75 19.48 19.05
N LYS A 283 13.29 20.59 18.48
CA LYS A 283 12.09 21.30 18.92
C LYS A 283 10.89 20.90 18.10
N GLU A 284 9.76 20.78 18.76
CA GLU A 284 8.49 20.67 18.08
C GLU A 284 8.22 21.95 17.27
N LYS A 285 7.51 21.80 16.15
CA LYS A 285 7.14 22.95 15.31
C LYS A 285 5.92 23.65 15.92
N ASP A 286 6.04 24.96 16.20
CA ASP A 286 4.95 25.78 16.75
C ASP A 286 3.71 25.81 15.86
N ASN A 287 3.88 25.61 14.55
CA ASN A 287 2.83 25.68 13.52
C ASN A 287 2.63 24.35 12.79
N PHE A 288 2.79 23.22 13.49
CA PHE A 288 2.56 21.91 12.91
C PHE A 288 1.10 21.74 12.51
N ILE A 289 0.88 21.28 11.27
CA ILE A 289 -0.44 20.99 10.72
C ILE A 289 -0.75 19.51 10.93
N GLU A 290 -1.58 19.20 11.90
CA GLU A 290 -1.90 17.81 12.29
C GLU A 290 -2.75 17.09 11.25
N THR A 291 -3.63 17.80 10.56
CA THR A 291 -4.61 17.21 9.65
C THR A 291 -4.52 17.78 8.24
N ARG A 292 -4.88 16.97 7.28
CA ARG A 292 -5.07 17.39 5.88
C ARG A 292 -6.52 17.18 5.42
N LYS A 293 -6.97 17.98 4.48
CA LYS A 293 -8.26 17.73 3.82
C LYS A 293 -8.11 16.58 2.81
N GLY A 294 -8.98 15.59 2.88
CA GLY A 294 -9.13 14.56 1.85
C GLY A 294 -9.67 15.13 0.53
N ILE A 295 -9.59 14.32 -0.53
CA ILE A 295 -10.31 14.60 -1.78
C ILE A 295 -11.81 14.35 -1.52
N ILE A 296 -12.66 15.22 -2.04
CA ILE A 296 -14.10 15.03 -1.94
C ILE A 296 -14.51 13.89 -2.88
N HIS A 297 -15.16 12.86 -2.34
CA HIS A 297 -15.74 11.79 -3.16
C HIS A 297 -17.17 12.17 -3.56
N PHE A 298 -17.32 12.69 -4.77
CA PHE A 298 -18.59 13.24 -5.27
C PHE A 298 -19.74 12.22 -5.21
N ALA A 299 -19.49 10.96 -5.51
CA ALA A 299 -20.49 9.90 -5.49
C ALA A 299 -21.06 9.59 -4.09
N GLU A 300 -20.34 9.95 -3.02
CA GLU A 300 -20.75 9.72 -1.62
C GLU A 300 -21.56 10.86 -1.04
N LEU A 301 -21.63 12.00 -1.74
CA LEU A 301 -22.38 13.17 -1.31
C LEU A 301 -23.89 13.01 -1.55
N SER A 302 -24.69 13.62 -0.68
CA SER A 302 -26.13 13.79 -0.93
C SER A 302 -26.39 14.64 -2.18
N LEU A 303 -27.57 14.49 -2.80
CA LEU A 303 -27.95 15.28 -3.98
C LEU A 303 -27.84 16.79 -3.77
N GLU A 304 -28.17 17.28 -2.60
CA GLU A 304 -28.09 18.71 -2.30
C GLU A 304 -26.63 19.19 -2.17
N GLU A 305 -25.76 18.38 -1.58
CA GLU A 305 -24.32 18.67 -1.51
C GLU A 305 -23.69 18.62 -2.90
N GLN A 306 -24.07 17.64 -3.74
CA GLN A 306 -23.62 17.55 -5.13
C GLN A 306 -24.02 18.82 -5.92
N LYS A 307 -25.28 19.25 -5.85
CA LYS A 307 -25.75 20.48 -6.49
C LYS A 307 -25.01 21.72 -6.01
N LYS A 308 -24.77 21.81 -4.69
CA LYS A 308 -24.01 22.92 -4.09
C LYS A 308 -22.58 22.94 -4.58
N LEU A 309 -21.94 21.77 -4.64
CA LEU A 309 -20.55 21.62 -5.10
C LEU A 309 -20.42 21.98 -6.57
N ILE A 310 -21.34 21.52 -7.45
CA ILE A 310 -21.36 21.85 -8.88
C ILE A 310 -21.56 23.35 -9.12
N ARG A 311 -22.39 24.02 -8.32
CA ARG A 311 -22.55 25.47 -8.42
C ARG A 311 -21.28 26.23 -8.05
N LYS A 312 -20.50 25.69 -7.12
CA LYS A 312 -19.24 26.28 -6.68
C LYS A 312 -18.11 26.02 -7.68
N ASP A 313 -18.06 24.82 -8.23
CA ASP A 313 -17.07 24.39 -9.22
C ASP A 313 -17.73 23.45 -10.24
N PRO A 314 -18.01 23.94 -11.47
CA PRO A 314 -18.67 23.18 -12.52
C PRO A 314 -17.93 21.91 -12.94
N ALA A 315 -16.63 21.79 -12.67
CA ALA A 315 -15.84 20.57 -12.97
C ALA A 315 -16.39 19.33 -12.24
N TYR A 316 -17.02 19.50 -11.07
CA TYR A 316 -17.70 18.41 -10.38
C TYR A 316 -19.00 17.95 -11.07
N GLY A 317 -19.50 18.68 -12.04
CA GLY A 317 -20.64 18.28 -12.88
C GLY A 317 -20.28 17.40 -14.06
N GLN A 318 -19.00 17.16 -14.32
CA GLN A 318 -18.52 16.36 -15.46
C GLN A 318 -17.99 15.01 -14.99
N VAL A 319 -18.74 13.94 -15.19
CA VAL A 319 -18.32 12.57 -14.89
C VAL A 319 -17.35 12.07 -15.96
N ILE A 320 -16.10 11.80 -15.55
CA ILE A 320 -15.03 11.29 -16.41
C ILE A 320 -14.97 9.75 -16.36
N CYS A 321 -14.95 9.17 -15.16
CA CYS A 321 -14.98 7.72 -14.97
C CYS A 321 -16.37 7.26 -14.56
N ARG A 322 -17.10 6.60 -15.49
CA ARG A 322 -18.48 6.15 -15.23
C ARG A 322 -18.55 4.95 -14.29
N CYS A 323 -17.57 4.04 -14.33
CA CYS A 323 -17.55 2.84 -13.49
C CYS A 323 -17.41 3.15 -12.00
N GLU A 324 -16.67 4.20 -11.67
CA GLU A 324 -16.39 4.65 -10.30
C GLU A 324 -17.08 5.98 -9.98
N THR A 325 -17.81 6.55 -10.93
CA THR A 325 -18.52 7.86 -10.81
C THR A 325 -17.59 8.99 -10.37
N VAL A 326 -16.38 9.04 -10.97
CA VAL A 326 -15.38 10.07 -10.67
C VAL A 326 -15.52 11.25 -11.61
N THR A 327 -15.57 12.45 -11.05
CA THR A 327 -15.73 13.72 -11.77
C THR A 327 -14.42 14.34 -12.18
N GLU A 328 -14.45 15.30 -13.10
CA GLU A 328 -13.29 16.12 -13.47
C GLU A 328 -12.78 16.91 -12.25
N GLY A 329 -13.66 17.42 -11.41
CA GLY A 329 -13.28 18.16 -10.19
C GLY A 329 -12.43 17.34 -9.22
N GLU A 330 -12.75 16.06 -9.03
CA GLU A 330 -11.93 15.14 -8.22
C GLU A 330 -10.55 14.91 -8.84
N ILE A 331 -10.49 14.76 -10.17
CA ILE A 331 -9.22 14.57 -10.89
C ILE A 331 -8.35 15.83 -10.78
N LEU A 332 -8.95 17.00 -10.93
CA LEU A 332 -8.26 18.29 -10.77
C LEU A 332 -7.72 18.48 -9.35
N ASP A 333 -8.50 18.12 -8.33
CA ASP A 333 -8.01 18.13 -6.95
C ASP A 333 -6.84 17.18 -6.77
N ALA A 334 -6.90 15.95 -7.30
CA ALA A 334 -5.82 14.97 -7.25
C ALA A 334 -4.52 15.46 -7.92
N ILE A 335 -4.61 16.31 -8.95
CA ILE A 335 -3.46 16.88 -9.67
C ILE A 335 -2.86 18.10 -8.95
N ARG A 336 -3.72 18.96 -8.38
CA ARG A 336 -3.33 20.27 -7.82
C ARG A 336 -2.85 20.22 -6.39
N ARG A 337 -3.03 19.09 -5.69
CA ARG A 337 -2.61 18.90 -4.30
C ARG A 337 -1.08 18.91 -4.14
N PRO A 338 -0.56 19.10 -2.91
CA PRO A 338 0.83 18.77 -2.61
C PRO A 338 1.14 17.34 -3.04
N LEU A 339 2.27 17.11 -3.73
CA LEU A 339 2.59 15.82 -4.34
C LEU A 339 1.52 15.31 -5.31
N GLY A 340 0.89 16.22 -6.07
CA GLY A 340 -0.20 15.90 -6.97
C GLY A 340 0.14 14.88 -8.05
N ALA A 341 -0.88 14.21 -8.57
CA ALA A 341 -0.74 13.22 -9.61
C ALA A 341 -0.12 13.80 -10.90
N ARG A 342 0.79 13.06 -11.53
CA ARG A 342 1.45 13.40 -12.81
C ARG A 342 1.36 12.27 -13.82
N THR A 343 0.76 11.14 -13.45
CA THR A 343 0.58 9.94 -14.27
C THR A 343 -0.83 9.41 -14.15
N LEU A 344 -1.23 8.53 -15.05
CA LEU A 344 -2.56 7.89 -14.99
C LEU A 344 -2.76 7.10 -13.69
N ASP A 345 -1.77 6.32 -13.27
CA ASP A 345 -1.83 5.58 -12.00
C ASP A 345 -1.74 6.52 -10.78
N GLY A 346 -1.11 7.67 -10.92
CA GLY A 346 -1.14 8.73 -9.91
C GLY A 346 -2.56 9.23 -9.65
N VAL A 347 -3.34 9.49 -10.71
CA VAL A 347 -4.77 9.85 -10.61
C VAL A 347 -5.57 8.68 -10.07
N LYS A 348 -5.40 7.49 -10.66
CA LYS A 348 -6.10 6.25 -10.30
C LYS A 348 -5.99 5.93 -8.80
N ARG A 349 -4.79 6.05 -8.22
CA ARG A 349 -4.53 5.74 -6.80
C ARG A 349 -5.12 6.78 -5.84
N ARG A 350 -5.46 7.98 -6.32
CA ARG A 350 -6.06 9.06 -5.50
C ARG A 350 -7.56 9.09 -5.55
N VAL A 351 -8.14 8.91 -6.74
CA VAL A 351 -9.59 9.09 -6.97
C VAL A 351 -10.25 7.89 -7.64
N ARG A 352 -9.54 6.76 -7.81
CA ARG A 352 -10.05 5.51 -8.40
C ARG A 352 -10.44 5.56 -9.88
N ALA A 353 -10.27 6.67 -10.57
CA ALA A 353 -10.51 6.73 -12.02
C ALA A 353 -9.63 5.70 -12.75
N GLY A 354 -10.26 4.74 -13.43
CA GLY A 354 -9.60 3.60 -14.07
C GLY A 354 -9.54 2.31 -13.24
N MET A 355 -10.09 2.27 -12.00
CA MET A 355 -10.14 1.06 -11.16
C MET A 355 -11.40 0.22 -11.33
N GLY A 356 -12.43 0.72 -12.00
CA GLY A 356 -13.67 -0.02 -12.19
C GLY A 356 -13.57 -1.10 -13.27
N ARG A 357 -14.68 -1.79 -13.56
CA ARG A 357 -14.73 -2.99 -14.41
C ARG A 357 -14.11 -2.85 -15.80
N CYS A 358 -14.05 -1.65 -16.38
CA CYS A 358 -13.43 -1.44 -17.70
C CYS A 358 -11.92 -1.17 -17.61
N GLN A 359 -11.33 -1.07 -16.41
CA GLN A 359 -9.89 -0.86 -16.17
C GLN A 359 -9.29 0.27 -17.02
N GLY A 360 -9.99 1.41 -17.05
CA GLY A 360 -9.53 2.60 -17.77
C GLY A 360 -9.90 2.67 -19.25
N GLY A 361 -10.54 1.64 -19.81
CA GLY A 361 -10.84 1.55 -21.24
C GLY A 361 -11.59 2.75 -21.83
N PHE A 362 -12.37 3.48 -21.05
CA PHE A 362 -13.11 4.67 -21.50
C PHE A 362 -12.59 5.99 -20.93
N CYS A 363 -12.11 6.00 -19.70
CA CYS A 363 -11.72 7.26 -19.05
C CYS A 363 -10.26 7.67 -19.32
N THR A 364 -9.38 6.74 -19.72
CA THR A 364 -7.95 7.03 -19.95
C THR A 364 -7.70 8.20 -20.87
N PRO A 365 -8.30 8.30 -22.10
CA PRO A 365 -8.03 9.45 -22.98
C PRO A 365 -8.40 10.79 -22.35
N ARG A 366 -9.54 10.85 -21.63
CA ARG A 366 -9.97 12.07 -20.96
C ARG A 366 -9.06 12.46 -19.80
N ILE A 367 -8.57 11.47 -19.04
CA ILE A 367 -7.60 11.72 -17.96
C ILE A 367 -6.28 12.22 -18.54
N MET A 368 -5.84 11.68 -19.69
CA MET A 368 -4.64 12.16 -20.38
C MET A 368 -4.79 13.62 -20.82
N GLU A 369 -5.92 14.00 -21.41
CA GLU A 369 -6.22 15.39 -21.79
C GLU A 369 -6.17 16.34 -20.57
N ILE A 370 -6.76 15.91 -19.43
CA ILE A 370 -6.75 16.68 -18.19
C ILE A 370 -5.31 16.82 -17.66
N LEU A 371 -4.55 15.73 -17.59
CA LEU A 371 -3.15 15.76 -17.15
C LEU A 371 -2.29 16.65 -18.07
N SER A 372 -2.46 16.54 -19.39
CA SER A 372 -1.74 17.37 -20.35
C SER A 372 -2.04 18.84 -20.11
N ARG A 373 -3.29 19.21 -20.02
CA ARG A 373 -3.73 20.59 -19.79
C ARG A 373 -3.24 21.18 -18.45
N GLU A 374 -3.38 20.40 -17.36
CA GLU A 374 -3.08 20.90 -16.01
C GLU A 374 -1.58 20.89 -15.68
N CYS A 375 -0.84 19.95 -16.22
CA CYS A 375 0.58 19.79 -15.93
C CYS A 375 1.50 20.37 -17.02
N GLY A 376 0.96 20.78 -18.18
CA GLY A 376 1.75 21.23 -19.32
C GLY A 376 2.61 20.11 -19.95
N ILE A 377 2.21 18.84 -19.78
CA ILE A 377 2.92 17.68 -20.32
C ILE A 377 2.34 17.36 -21.70
N PRO A 378 3.15 17.22 -22.76
CA PRO A 378 2.67 16.76 -24.06
C PRO A 378 1.91 15.44 -23.94
N LEU A 379 0.86 15.27 -24.74
CA LEU A 379 -0.03 14.10 -24.62
C LEU A 379 0.75 12.78 -24.82
N GLU A 380 1.75 12.79 -25.70
CA GLU A 380 2.63 11.65 -26.01
C GLU A 380 3.59 11.30 -24.86
N GLU A 381 3.81 12.24 -23.95
CA GLU A 381 4.69 12.05 -22.79
C GLU A 381 3.93 11.60 -21.53
N ILE A 382 2.60 11.55 -21.61
CA ILE A 382 1.79 11.05 -20.49
C ILE A 382 2.04 9.56 -20.30
N CYS A 383 2.51 9.21 -19.10
CA CYS A 383 2.84 7.84 -18.72
C CYS A 383 1.72 7.21 -17.89
N LYS A 384 1.65 5.88 -17.95
CA LYS A 384 0.79 5.11 -17.06
C LYS A 384 1.30 5.22 -15.62
N ASN A 385 2.58 4.95 -15.37
CA ASN A 385 3.20 4.97 -14.05
C ASN A 385 4.62 5.59 -14.07
N ASN A 386 5.61 4.88 -14.61
CA ASN A 386 6.98 5.33 -14.76
C ASN A 386 7.25 5.90 -16.18
N GLN A 387 8.44 6.45 -16.40
CA GLN A 387 8.80 7.10 -17.67
C GLN A 387 8.74 6.17 -18.90
N ASP A 388 8.92 4.86 -18.70
CA ASP A 388 8.92 3.86 -19.76
C ASP A 388 7.50 3.33 -20.11
N SER A 389 6.48 3.78 -19.36
CA SER A 389 5.10 3.32 -19.51
C SER A 389 4.21 4.30 -20.29
N ARG A 390 4.72 4.87 -21.39
CA ARG A 390 3.96 5.75 -22.28
C ARG A 390 2.79 4.98 -22.92
N ILE A 391 1.64 5.65 -23.03
CA ILE A 391 0.45 5.08 -23.68
C ILE A 391 0.50 5.32 -25.19
N ILE A 392 0.97 6.50 -25.61
CA ILE A 392 1.11 6.85 -27.02
C ILE A 392 2.56 6.59 -27.42
N VAL A 393 2.74 5.69 -28.40
CA VAL A 393 4.06 5.28 -28.89
C VAL A 393 4.45 5.95 -30.21
N GLY A 394 3.61 6.79 -30.76
CA GLY A 394 3.82 7.54 -32.00
C GLY A 394 2.51 7.90 -32.67
N THR A 395 2.57 8.70 -33.75
CA THR A 395 1.40 9.06 -34.55
C THR A 395 1.30 8.17 -35.79
N ASN A 396 0.06 7.93 -36.28
CA ASN A 396 -0.13 7.12 -37.48
C ASN A 396 0.45 7.74 -38.75
N LYS A 397 0.74 9.05 -38.72
CA LYS A 397 1.27 9.79 -39.86
C LYS A 397 2.79 9.76 -39.94
N ASP A 398 3.50 9.44 -38.87
CA ASP A 398 4.96 9.39 -38.81
C ASP A 398 5.53 8.10 -39.45
N ARG A 399 4.68 7.21 -39.94
CA ARG A 399 5.04 5.95 -40.61
C ARG A 399 4.76 5.96 -42.11
N LEU A 400 4.42 7.11 -42.68
CA LEU A 400 4.32 7.36 -44.13
C LEU A 400 5.47 8.23 -44.60
#